data_ee627efab0054b3e19cd06ccd33830e5
#
_entry.id   ee627efab0054b3e19cd06ccd33830e5
#
_cell.length_a   1.000
_cell.length_b   1.000
_cell.length_c   1.000
_cell.angle_alpha   90.00
_cell.angle_beta   90.00
_cell.angle_gamma   90.00
#
_symmetry.space_group_name_H-M   'P 1'
#
loop_
_entity.id
_entity.type
_entity.pdbx_description
1 polymer ?
#
loop_
_entity_poly.entity_id
_entity_poly.type
_entity_poly.pdbx_seq_one_letter_code
_entity_poly.pdbx_strand_id
1 'polypeptide(L)'
;VNINQRRVALFLDEDGRTVLELANVPMSSAAGLLVYVQDTDDIGIWARIEREDGEHIVLIRWDYVLSVDFPAGETKTVGLKP
;
A
#
# COMPACT_ATOMS: atom_id res chain seq x y z
N VAL A 1 12.93 5.98 -5.89
CA VAL A 1 12.81 4.77 -5.08
C VAL A 1 11.69 3.90 -5.64
N ASN A 2 11.98 2.63 -5.77
CA ASN A 2 11.03 1.68 -6.31
C ASN A 2 10.33 0.95 -5.16
N ILE A 3 9.02 1.02 -5.10
CA ILE A 3 8.26 0.34 -4.05
C ILE A 3 7.60 -0.94 -4.53
N ASN A 4 7.84 -1.34 -5.77
CA ASN A 4 7.25 -2.57 -6.29
C ASN A 4 7.73 -3.78 -5.49
N GLN A 5 6.84 -4.70 -5.23
CA GLN A 5 7.15 -5.93 -4.50
C GLN A 5 7.51 -5.67 -3.05
N ARG A 6 7.00 -4.60 -2.47
CA ARG A 6 7.25 -4.26 -1.07
C ARG A 6 5.95 -4.07 -0.31
N ARG A 7 6.00 -4.31 0.97
CA ARG A 7 4.91 -3.96 1.85
C ARG A 7 5.10 -2.54 2.30
N VAL A 8 4.07 -1.72 2.17
CA VAL A 8 4.13 -0.30 2.49
C VAL A 8 2.89 0.13 3.26
N ALA A 9 2.99 1.24 3.95
CA ALA A 9 1.85 1.90 4.56
C ALA A 9 1.51 3.11 3.72
N LEU A 10 0.30 3.19 3.23
CA LEU A 10 -0.17 4.30 2.42
C LEU A 10 -1.04 5.21 3.27
N PHE A 11 -0.72 6.50 3.24
CA PHE A 11 -1.56 7.49 3.91
C PHE A 11 -2.34 8.23 2.83
N LEU A 12 -3.65 8.14 2.90
CA LEU A 12 -4.54 8.61 1.85
C LEU A 12 -5.26 9.87 2.29
N ASP A 13 -5.64 10.69 1.32
CA ASP A 13 -6.49 11.84 1.63
C ASP A 13 -7.93 11.36 1.92
N GLU A 14 -8.78 12.29 2.26
CA GLU A 14 -10.13 11.95 2.68
C GLU A 14 -10.92 11.30 1.55
N ASP A 15 -10.76 11.81 0.34
CA ASP A 15 -11.46 11.25 -0.82
C ASP A 15 -11.01 9.81 -1.10
N GLY A 16 -9.72 9.55 -1.00
CA GLY A 16 -9.20 8.22 -1.21
C GLY A 16 -9.70 7.24 -0.17
N ARG A 17 -9.77 7.67 1.08
CA ARG A 17 -10.30 6.81 2.15
C ARG A 17 -11.76 6.46 1.88
N THR A 18 -12.55 7.44 1.48
CA THR A 18 -13.96 7.22 1.20
C THR A 18 -14.15 6.23 0.06
N VAL A 19 -13.41 6.42 -1.01
CA VAL A 19 -13.52 5.55 -2.17
C VAL A 19 -13.14 4.11 -1.81
N LEU A 20 -12.07 3.93 -1.06
CA LEU A 20 -11.63 2.58 -0.70
C LEU A 20 -12.57 1.93 0.30
N GLU A 21 -13.13 2.69 1.20
CA GLU A 21 -14.14 2.15 2.12
C GLU A 21 -15.36 1.65 1.36
N LEU A 22 -15.80 2.41 0.35
CA LEU A 22 -16.91 1.99 -0.48
C LEU A 22 -16.58 0.72 -1.25
N ALA A 23 -15.33 0.51 -1.56
CA ALA A 23 -14.88 -0.69 -2.25
C ALA A 23 -14.59 -1.85 -1.29
N ASN A 24 -14.94 -1.71 -0.03
CA ASN A 24 -14.75 -2.74 1.01
C ASN A 24 -13.28 -3.08 1.25
N VAL A 25 -12.43 -2.11 1.14
CA VAL A 25 -11.03 -2.29 1.48
C VAL A 25 -10.87 -2.03 2.97
N PRO A 26 -10.33 -2.95 3.73
CA PRO A 26 -10.14 -2.73 5.16
C PRO A 26 -9.18 -1.59 5.40
N MET A 27 -9.60 -0.60 6.16
CA MET A 27 -8.77 0.57 6.46
C MET A 27 -8.31 0.53 7.90
N SER A 28 -7.01 0.57 8.07
CA SER A 28 -6.44 0.73 9.37
C SER A 28 -6.40 2.20 9.67
N SER A 29 -6.84 2.61 10.76
CA SER A 29 -7.05 4.01 11.03
C SER A 29 -5.79 4.84 11.08
N ALA A 30 -5.07 4.75 12.14
CA ALA A 30 -3.98 5.67 12.39
C ALA A 30 -2.71 5.25 11.71
N ALA A 31 -2.55 4.00 11.42
CA ALA A 31 -1.32 3.49 10.87
C ALA A 31 -1.27 3.51 9.35
N GLY A 32 -2.32 4.02 8.73
CA GLY A 32 -2.41 4.01 7.29
C GLY A 32 -2.91 2.67 6.76
N LEU A 33 -2.97 2.55 5.46
CA LEU A 33 -3.40 1.34 4.79
C LEU A 33 -2.19 0.48 4.47
N LEU A 34 -2.10 -0.69 5.05
CA LEU A 34 -0.98 -1.59 4.82
C LEU A 34 -1.28 -2.45 3.60
N VAL A 35 -0.42 -2.38 2.62
CA VAL A 35 -0.62 -3.13 1.37
C VAL A 35 0.69 -3.72 0.87
N TYR A 36 0.57 -4.73 0.03
CA TYR A 36 1.70 -5.24 -0.74
C TYR A 36 1.59 -4.65 -2.15
N VAL A 37 2.63 -3.97 -2.59
CA VAL A 37 2.62 -3.32 -3.90
C VAL A 37 2.98 -4.33 -4.96
N GLN A 38 2.01 -4.66 -5.79
CA GLN A 38 2.23 -5.58 -6.88
C GLN A 38 2.98 -4.88 -8.01
N ASP A 39 2.56 -3.66 -8.33
CA ASP A 39 3.17 -2.88 -9.39
C ASP A 39 2.76 -1.44 -9.24
N THR A 40 3.44 -0.55 -9.96
CA THR A 40 3.11 0.86 -10.01
C THR A 40 3.20 1.35 -11.45
N ASP A 41 2.41 2.36 -11.79
CA ASP A 41 2.50 3.01 -13.08
C ASP A 41 2.13 4.49 -12.88
N ASP A 42 1.87 5.20 -13.96
CA ASP A 42 1.57 6.63 -13.88
C ASP A 42 0.17 6.91 -13.34
N ILE A 43 -0.69 5.91 -13.28
CA ILE A 43 -2.04 6.07 -12.74
C ILE A 43 -2.05 5.88 -11.23
N GLY A 44 -1.35 4.88 -10.74
CA GLY A 44 -1.39 4.59 -9.33
C GLY A 44 -0.61 3.35 -8.93
N ILE A 45 -1.00 2.83 -7.78
CA ILE A 45 -0.41 1.65 -7.15
C ILE A 45 -1.37 0.50 -7.31
N TRP A 46 -0.89 -0.59 -7.90
CA TRP A 46 -1.65 -1.84 -7.99
C TRP A 46 -1.32 -2.65 -6.74
N ALA A 47 -2.23 -2.60 -5.78
CA ALA A 47 -1.99 -3.15 -4.44
C ALA A 47 -2.71 -4.46 -4.25
N ARG A 48 -2.02 -5.40 -3.64
CA ARG A 48 -2.62 -6.69 -3.27
C ARG A 48 -3.24 -6.57 -1.89
N ILE A 49 -4.51 -6.83 -1.79
CA ILE A 49 -5.27 -6.68 -0.57
C ILE A 49 -6.05 -7.94 -0.31
N GLU A 50 -6.04 -8.38 0.94
CA GLU A 50 -6.79 -9.55 1.34
C GLU A 50 -8.21 -9.16 1.71
N ARG A 51 -9.17 -9.88 1.18
CA ARG A 51 -10.58 -9.73 1.53
C ARG A 51 -11.13 -11.06 1.95
N GLU A 52 -12.37 -11.09 2.37
CA GLU A 52 -13.02 -12.32 2.84
C GLU A 52 -13.03 -13.40 1.78
N ASP A 53 -13.19 -13.04 0.53
CA ASP A 53 -13.26 -13.99 -0.56
C ASP A 53 -11.92 -14.25 -1.22
N GLY A 54 -10.84 -13.77 -0.65
CA GLY A 54 -9.49 -14.01 -1.15
C GLY A 54 -8.74 -12.74 -1.46
N GLU A 55 -7.61 -12.88 -2.12
CA GLU A 55 -6.78 -11.73 -2.46
C GLU A 55 -7.31 -11.02 -3.70
N HIS A 56 -7.26 -9.72 -3.66
CA HIS A 56 -7.65 -8.87 -4.79
C HIS A 56 -6.54 -7.90 -5.12
N ILE A 57 -6.45 -7.50 -6.38
CA ILE A 57 -5.57 -6.41 -6.79
C ILE A 57 -6.45 -5.18 -6.95
N VAL A 58 -6.11 -4.12 -6.23
CA VAL A 58 -6.89 -2.89 -6.22
C VAL A 58 -6.00 -1.77 -6.70
N LEU A 59 -6.49 -0.96 -7.62
CA LEU A 59 -5.76 0.21 -8.09
C LEU A 59 -6.03 1.38 -7.15
N ILE A 60 -4.96 1.93 -6.57
CA ILE A 60 -5.05 3.10 -5.71
C ILE A 60 -4.38 4.24 -6.45
N ARG A 61 -5.14 5.22 -6.87
CA ARG A 61 -4.64 6.31 -7.70
C ARG A 61 -3.67 7.18 -6.91
N TRP A 62 -2.63 7.67 -7.60
CA TRP A 62 -1.66 8.57 -6.97
C TRP A 62 -2.34 9.82 -6.40
N ASP A 63 -3.43 10.26 -7.01
CA ASP A 63 -4.16 11.43 -6.54
C ASP A 63 -4.63 11.32 -5.11
N TYR A 64 -4.82 10.12 -4.63
CA TYR A 64 -5.31 9.88 -3.26
C TYR A 64 -4.19 9.67 -2.25
N VAL A 65 -2.95 9.54 -2.70
CA VAL A 65 -1.86 9.15 -1.84
C VAL A 65 -1.13 10.39 -1.33
N LEU A 66 -1.16 10.60 -0.01
CA LEU A 66 -0.42 11.68 0.62
C LEU A 66 1.02 11.29 0.88
N SER A 67 1.23 10.08 1.33
CA SER A 67 2.59 9.59 1.56
C SER A 67 2.66 8.07 1.55
N VAL A 68 3.85 7.56 1.33
CA VAL A 68 4.14 6.14 1.36
C VAL A 68 5.26 5.92 2.36
N ASP A 69 5.03 5.03 3.30
CA ASP A 69 6.00 4.75 4.35
C ASP A 69 6.42 3.29 4.28
N PHE A 70 7.72 3.05 4.30
CA PHE A 70 8.26 1.70 4.34
C PHE A 70 9.64 1.73 4.98
N PRO A 71 10.08 0.61 5.58
CA PRO A 71 11.35 0.59 6.32
C PRO A 71 12.54 0.79 5.41
N ALA A 72 13.37 1.77 5.74
CA ALA A 72 14.56 2.06 4.96
C ALA A 72 15.63 0.99 5.12
N GLY A 73 15.65 0.37 6.25
CA GLY A 73 16.68 -0.60 6.55
C GLY A 73 16.35 -2.02 6.20
N GLU A 74 15.28 -2.21 5.51
CA GLU A 74 14.80 -3.53 5.24
C GLU A 74 15.80 -4.42 4.58
N THR A 75 16.50 -3.91 3.62
CA THR A 75 17.41 -4.70 2.88
C THR A 75 18.62 -5.08 3.66
N LYS A 76 18.97 -4.30 4.63
CA LYS A 76 20.15 -4.63 5.34
C LYS A 76 19.98 -5.72 6.30
N THR A 77 18.80 -6.05 6.66
CA THR A 77 18.61 -7.11 7.57
C THR A 77 19.27 -8.36 7.09
N VAL A 78 19.45 -8.43 5.85
CA VAL A 78 20.09 -9.55 5.31
C VAL A 78 21.46 -9.64 5.77
N GLY A 79 22.09 -8.58 5.81
CA GLY A 79 23.41 -8.59 6.15
C GLY A 79 23.65 -8.95 7.52
N LEU A 80 23.14 -9.14 8.15
CA LEU A 80 23.45 -9.33 9.39
C LEU A 80 23.99 -10.43 9.83
N LYS A 81 24.01 -10.57 9.42
CA LYS A 81 24.50 -11.26 9.76
C LYS A 81 25.31 -11.65 9.85
N PRO A 82 25.51 -11.58 9.97
CA PRO A 82 26.54 -12.11 10.04
C PRO A 82 26.90 -12.69 10.44
#